data_ade0e578dce3c7127c1bf2fe20ed7233
#
_entry.id   ade0e578dce3c7127c1bf2fe20ed7233
#
_cell.length_a   1.000
_cell.length_b   1.000
_cell.length_c   1.000
_cell.angle_alpha   90.00
_cell.angle_beta   90.00
_cell.angle_gamma   90.00
#
_symmetry.space_group_name_H-M   'P 1'
#
loop_
_entity.id
_entity.type
_entity.pdbx_description
1 polymer ?
#
loop_
_entity_poly.entity_id
_entity_poly.type
_entity_poly.pdbx_seq_one_letter_code
_entity_poly.pdbx_strand_id
1 'polypeptide(L)'
;MTDVIWGFAEARRLIEWAQTEAGTSHQQWMADFLNLECELAATLAQIALDSFAAGHIDRARGTAAAAKEGHETVLRFRLRLKDDGAREQIESILVVLDPLIG
;
A
#
# COMPACT_ATOMS: atom_id res chain seq x y z
N MET A 1 7.47 -9.11 -13.48
CA MET A 1 8.04 -7.85 -13.47
C MET A 1 7.22 -6.78 -14.03
N THR A 2 6.77 -6.96 -15.23
CA THR A 2 5.82 -6.05 -15.84
C THR A 2 4.54 -5.93 -15.02
N ASP A 3 4.18 -6.95 -14.25
CA ASP A 3 2.94 -6.96 -13.46
C ASP A 3 2.88 -5.86 -12.42
N VAL A 4 3.99 -5.61 -11.71
CA VAL A 4 4.03 -4.56 -10.70
C VAL A 4 3.92 -3.18 -11.34
N ILE A 5 4.64 -2.96 -12.42
CA ILE A 5 4.62 -1.68 -13.15
C ILE A 5 3.27 -1.48 -13.81
N TRP A 6 2.74 -2.55 -14.42
CA TRP A 6 1.44 -2.50 -15.07
C TRP A 6 0.32 -2.21 -14.08
N GLY A 7 0.35 -2.86 -12.92
CA GLY A 7 -0.64 -2.61 -11.89
C GLY A 7 -0.63 -1.18 -11.39
N PHE A 8 0.56 -0.59 -11.25
CA PHE A 8 0.70 0.80 -10.83
C PHE A 8 0.13 1.76 -11.88
N ALA A 9 0.42 1.52 -13.16
CA ALA A 9 -0.10 2.33 -14.25
C ALA A 9 -1.62 2.23 -14.35
N GLU A 10 -2.16 1.04 -14.15
CA GLU A 10 -3.60 0.81 -14.15
C GLU A 10 -4.27 1.57 -13.01
N ALA A 11 -3.70 1.53 -11.82
CA ALA A 11 -4.21 2.26 -10.67
C ALA A 11 -4.22 3.77 -10.94
N ARG A 12 -3.18 4.29 -11.58
CA ARG A 12 -3.09 5.69 -11.93
C ARG A 12 -4.20 6.11 -12.89
N ARG A 13 -4.47 5.28 -13.90
CA ARG A 13 -5.57 5.55 -14.85
C ARG A 13 -6.91 5.56 -14.17
N LEU A 14 -7.12 4.65 -13.22
CA LEU A 14 -8.35 4.59 -12.47
C LEU A 14 -8.53 5.84 -11.60
N ILE A 15 -7.47 6.34 -11.01
CA ILE A 15 -7.51 7.58 -10.24
C ILE A 15 -7.91 8.74 -11.14
N GLU A 16 -7.29 8.87 -12.30
CA GLU A 16 -7.58 9.93 -13.25
C GLU A 16 -9.03 9.86 -13.73
N TRP A 17 -9.50 8.67 -14.04
CA TRP A 17 -10.86 8.44 -14.46
C TRP A 17 -11.86 8.85 -13.36
N ALA A 18 -11.58 8.41 -12.12
CA ALA A 18 -12.45 8.71 -10.99
C ALA A 18 -12.54 10.22 -10.71
N GLN A 19 -11.45 10.94 -10.92
CA GLN A 19 -11.43 12.38 -10.74
C GLN A 19 -12.35 13.11 -11.72
N THR A 20 -12.50 12.57 -12.93
CA THR A 20 -13.36 13.18 -13.94
C THR A 20 -14.80 12.76 -13.81
N GLU A 21 -15.08 11.62 -13.15
CA GLU A 21 -16.45 11.10 -13.06
C GLU A 21 -17.22 11.60 -11.85
N ALA A 22 -16.72 11.37 -10.63
CA ALA A 22 -17.41 11.80 -9.42
C ALA A 22 -16.46 11.79 -8.24
N GLY A 23 -16.45 12.88 -7.47
CA GLY A 23 -15.57 13.04 -6.33
C GLY A 23 -15.78 11.98 -5.25
N THR A 24 -17.04 11.57 -4.98
CA THR A 24 -17.35 10.58 -3.96
C THR A 24 -16.78 9.22 -4.33
N SER A 25 -16.96 8.81 -5.59
CA SER A 25 -16.42 7.55 -6.09
C SER A 25 -14.90 7.55 -6.04
N HIS A 26 -14.28 8.70 -6.33
CA HIS A 26 -12.84 8.84 -6.26
C HIS A 26 -12.34 8.64 -4.84
N GLN A 27 -12.99 9.25 -3.84
CA GLN A 27 -12.58 9.13 -2.45
C GLN A 27 -12.73 7.68 -1.96
N GLN A 28 -13.82 7.02 -2.30
CA GLN A 28 -14.03 5.63 -1.93
C GLN A 28 -12.98 4.73 -2.59
N TRP A 29 -12.71 4.96 -3.86
CA TRP A 29 -11.71 4.19 -4.59
C TRP A 29 -10.33 4.37 -3.98
N MET A 30 -9.98 5.59 -3.60
CA MET A 30 -8.69 5.87 -2.97
C MET A 30 -8.56 5.16 -1.62
N ALA A 31 -9.62 5.19 -0.82
CA ALA A 31 -9.63 4.50 0.47
C ALA A 31 -9.42 2.99 0.28
N ASP A 32 -10.13 2.39 -0.68
CA ASP A 32 -9.99 0.96 -0.99
C ASP A 32 -8.59 0.63 -1.48
N PHE A 33 -8.04 1.48 -2.35
CA PHE A 33 -6.69 1.31 -2.86
C PHE A 33 -5.66 1.34 -1.73
N LEU A 34 -5.76 2.31 -0.82
CA LEU A 34 -4.81 2.43 0.29
C LEU A 34 -4.95 1.26 1.27
N ASN A 35 -6.17 0.79 1.51
CA ASN A 35 -6.36 -0.40 2.34
C ASN A 35 -5.68 -1.62 1.72
N LEU A 36 -5.83 -1.79 0.41
CA LEU A 36 -5.20 -2.90 -0.30
C LEU A 36 -3.68 -2.80 -0.26
N GLU A 37 -3.15 -1.60 -0.43
CA GLU A 37 -1.70 -1.36 -0.34
C GLU A 37 -1.16 -1.70 1.05
N CYS A 38 -1.90 -1.36 2.11
CA CYS A 38 -1.53 -1.71 3.48
C CYS A 38 -1.51 -3.22 3.67
N GLU A 39 -2.53 -3.91 3.20
CA GLU A 39 -2.61 -5.37 3.31
C GLU A 39 -1.46 -6.05 2.57
N LEU A 40 -1.17 -5.56 1.38
CA LEU A 40 -0.08 -6.10 0.58
C LEU A 40 1.26 -5.85 1.26
N ALA A 41 1.49 -4.65 1.78
CA ALA A 41 2.72 -4.32 2.47
C ALA A 41 2.91 -5.19 3.72
N ALA A 42 1.85 -5.43 4.47
CA ALA A 42 1.90 -6.30 5.65
C ALA A 42 2.24 -7.73 5.25
N THR A 43 1.64 -8.24 4.18
CA THR A 43 1.91 -9.58 3.67
C THR A 43 3.36 -9.70 3.23
N LEU A 44 3.86 -8.72 2.49
CA LEU A 44 5.25 -8.72 2.03
C LEU A 44 6.23 -8.63 3.20
N ALA A 45 5.90 -7.82 4.21
CA ALA A 45 6.74 -7.73 5.41
C ALA A 45 6.82 -9.08 6.13
N GLN A 46 5.71 -9.78 6.24
CA GLN A 46 5.70 -11.11 6.86
C GLN A 46 6.51 -12.12 6.05
N ILE A 47 6.37 -12.09 4.73
CA ILE A 47 7.16 -12.95 3.85
C ILE A 47 8.65 -12.66 4.00
N ALA A 48 9.01 -11.38 4.13
CA ALA A 48 10.40 -11.00 4.34
C ALA A 48 10.96 -11.57 5.63
N LEU A 49 10.20 -11.48 6.72
CA LEU A 49 10.59 -12.03 8.01
C LEU A 49 10.78 -13.55 7.92
N ASP A 50 9.83 -14.23 7.29
CA ASP A 50 9.90 -15.68 7.13
C ASP A 50 11.10 -16.10 6.27
N SER A 51 11.36 -15.35 5.20
CA SER A 51 12.51 -15.61 4.32
C SER A 51 13.83 -15.38 5.04
N PHE A 52 13.89 -14.34 5.85
CA PHE A 52 15.08 -14.04 6.64
C PHE A 52 15.34 -15.16 7.64
N ALA A 53 14.30 -15.60 8.35
CA ALA A 53 14.41 -16.70 9.32
C ALA A 53 14.85 -18.01 8.67
N ALA A 54 14.46 -18.23 7.42
CA ALA A 54 14.85 -19.42 6.65
C ALA A 54 16.23 -19.31 6.02
N GLY A 55 16.91 -18.17 6.16
CA GLY A 55 18.25 -17.96 5.59
C GLY A 55 18.25 -17.45 4.15
N HIS A 56 17.10 -17.15 3.58
CA HIS A 56 16.98 -16.62 2.21
C HIS A 56 17.14 -15.10 2.22
N ILE A 57 18.35 -14.63 2.45
CA ILE A 57 18.63 -13.22 2.72
C ILE A 57 18.30 -12.31 1.53
N ASP A 58 18.66 -12.71 0.32
CA ASP A 58 18.41 -11.89 -0.86
C ASP A 58 16.92 -11.73 -1.12
N ARG A 59 16.16 -12.81 -0.96
CA ARG A 59 14.71 -12.77 -1.10
C ARG A 59 14.10 -11.87 -0.02
N ALA A 60 14.58 -12.01 1.21
CA ALA A 60 14.09 -11.20 2.32
C ALA A 60 14.28 -9.71 2.05
N ARG A 61 15.46 -9.32 1.57
CA ARG A 61 15.76 -7.92 1.25
C ARG A 61 14.85 -7.37 0.16
N GLY A 62 14.67 -8.15 -0.92
CA GLY A 62 13.81 -7.73 -2.03
C GLY A 62 12.37 -7.57 -1.60
N THR A 63 11.86 -8.51 -0.83
CA THR A 63 10.49 -8.48 -0.33
C THR A 63 10.29 -7.33 0.66
N ALA A 64 11.28 -7.10 1.54
CA ALA A 64 11.24 -6.00 2.50
C ALA A 64 11.23 -4.64 1.78
N ALA A 65 12.01 -4.51 0.71
CA ALA A 65 12.03 -3.28 -0.09
C ALA A 65 10.66 -3.01 -0.72
N ALA A 66 10.01 -4.05 -1.24
CA ALA A 66 8.67 -3.93 -1.82
C ALA A 66 7.64 -3.53 -0.75
N ALA A 67 7.74 -4.10 0.45
CA ALA A 67 6.87 -3.74 1.56
C ALA A 67 7.04 -2.26 1.93
N LYS A 68 8.27 -1.80 1.96
CA LYS A 68 8.59 -0.42 2.29
C LYS A 68 8.03 0.55 1.25
N GLU A 69 8.11 0.20 -0.03
CA GLU A 69 7.54 1.01 -1.09
C GLU A 69 6.02 1.16 -0.94
N GLY A 70 5.32 0.07 -0.63
CA GLY A 70 3.89 0.10 -0.39
C GLY A 70 3.55 0.98 0.80
N HIS A 71 4.31 0.86 1.88
CA HIS A 71 4.15 1.68 3.07
C HIS A 71 4.33 3.17 2.76
N GLU A 72 5.36 3.51 2.00
CA GLU A 72 5.62 4.90 1.60
C GLU A 72 4.50 5.45 0.72
N THR A 73 3.94 4.62 -0.15
CA THR A 73 2.80 5.00 -0.99
C THR A 73 1.61 5.38 -0.12
N VAL A 74 1.30 4.58 0.90
CA VAL A 74 0.20 4.87 1.81
C VAL A 74 0.45 6.16 2.57
N LEU A 75 1.68 6.35 3.09
CA LEU A 75 2.03 7.56 3.81
C LEU A 75 1.87 8.81 2.95
N ARG A 76 2.20 8.70 1.66
CA ARG A 76 2.12 9.81 0.73
C ARG A 76 0.68 10.20 0.43
N PHE A 77 -0.18 9.22 0.21
CA PHE A 77 -1.53 9.47 -0.28
C PHE A 77 -2.61 9.54 0.79
N ARG A 78 -2.33 9.09 2.01
CA ARG A 78 -3.33 9.09 3.09
C ARG A 78 -3.93 10.46 3.37
N LEU A 79 -3.14 11.51 3.23
CA LEU A 79 -3.57 12.88 3.49
C LEU A 79 -4.54 13.41 2.44
N ARG A 80 -4.68 12.70 1.32
CA ARG A 80 -5.65 13.06 0.27
C ARG A 80 -7.04 12.51 0.57
N LEU A 81 -7.16 11.64 1.57
CA LEU A 81 -8.45 11.15 2.01
C LEU A 81 -9.16 12.25 2.79
N LYS A 82 -10.36 12.61 2.34
CA LYS A 82 -11.16 13.65 2.99
C LYS A 82 -12.06 13.09 4.07
N ASP A 83 -12.40 11.81 3.98
CA ASP A 83 -13.21 11.14 4.98
C ASP A 83 -12.33 10.80 6.19
N ASP A 84 -12.65 11.40 7.34
CA ASP A 84 -11.88 11.21 8.57
C ASP A 84 -11.90 9.75 9.03
N GLY A 85 -13.04 9.07 8.89
CA GLY A 85 -13.15 7.66 9.27
C GLY A 85 -12.26 6.77 8.44
N ALA A 86 -12.22 7.00 7.11
CA ALA A 86 -11.35 6.23 6.23
C ALA A 86 -9.88 6.49 6.54
N ARG A 87 -9.52 7.75 6.82
CA ARG A 87 -8.15 8.10 7.16
C ARG A 87 -7.73 7.49 8.49
N GLU A 88 -8.61 7.50 9.48
CA GLU A 88 -8.33 6.89 10.78
C GLU A 88 -8.10 5.38 10.64
N GLN A 89 -8.87 4.72 9.79
CA GLN A 89 -8.71 3.30 9.54
C GLN A 89 -7.33 3.01 8.94
N ILE A 90 -6.90 3.80 7.97
CA ILE A 90 -5.59 3.65 7.36
C ILE A 90 -4.49 3.90 8.39
N GLU A 91 -4.62 4.93 9.22
CA GLU A 91 -3.65 5.25 10.24
C GLU A 91 -3.55 4.16 11.30
N SER A 92 -4.66 3.52 11.64
CA SER A 92 -4.67 2.38 12.56
C SER A 92 -3.87 1.20 11.98
N ILE A 93 -4.02 0.94 10.70
CA ILE A 93 -3.27 -0.12 10.03
C ILE A 93 -1.77 0.23 10.01
N LEU A 94 -1.44 1.49 9.76
CA LEU A 94 -0.05 1.94 9.74
C LEU A 94 0.64 1.76 11.10
N VAL A 95 -0.08 1.95 12.19
CA VAL A 95 0.46 1.72 13.54
C VAL A 95 0.94 0.28 13.70
N VAL A 96 0.18 -0.67 13.15
CA VAL A 96 0.56 -2.09 13.19
C VAL A 96 1.69 -2.38 12.21
N LEU A 97 1.66 -1.71 11.06
CA LEU A 97 2.60 -1.96 9.97
C LEU A 97 4.00 -1.39 10.24
N ASP A 98 4.08 -0.21 10.86
CA ASP A 98 5.35 0.46 11.11
C ASP A 98 6.39 -0.42 11.79
N PRO A 99 6.09 -1.17 12.86
CA PRO A 99 7.10 -2.04 13.49
C PRO A 99 7.59 -3.16 12.58
N LEU A 100 6.79 -3.58 11.61
CA LEU A 100 7.17 -4.66 10.70
C LEU A 100 8.11 -4.16 9.60
N ILE A 101 8.00 -2.91 9.22
CA ILE A 101 8.74 -2.34 8.10
C ILE A 101 9.88 -1.44 8.57
N GLY A 102 9.59 -0.67 9.60
CA GLY A 102 10.55 0.24 10.20
C GLY A 102 11.65 -0.46 10.89
#